data_dc1884281fd1b949866c494992b76451
#
_entry.id   dc1884281fd1b949866c494992b76451
#
_cell.length_a   1.000
_cell.length_b   1.000
_cell.length_c   1.000
_cell.angle_alpha   90.00
_cell.angle_beta   90.00
_cell.angle_gamma   90.00
#
_symmetry.space_group_name_H-M   'P 1'
#
loop_
_entity.id
_entity.type
_entity.pdbx_description
1 polymer ?
#
loop_
_entity_poly.entity_id
_entity_poly.type
_entity_poly.pdbx_seq_one_letter_code
_entity_poly.pdbx_strand_id
1 'polypeptide(L)'
;MNHSADQADDVLRISMDAKAIVKVGPFARGGKSRVQVEATDHDFQPEATVTPVGIFLPTLDELFVYGITSKVTSDCLVDRIVQWWETVRERFAHITTLVINRDNGPENHSRRTQFMQRLVEFVRQYHIRVQLAYYPPYHSKYNPIERCWGILENHWNGALLDSIEAVLAFTRTMTWNGVHPVVELVTTTYQTGVKLTKEAMDRVEAQLQRLPHLEKWFVDIPYPPPTSWDT
;
A
#
# COMPACT_ATOMS: atom_id res chain seq x y z
N MET A 1 11.23 -13.51 -10.03
CA MET A 1 10.63 -12.19 -10.28
C MET A 1 11.20 -11.09 -9.39
N ASN A 2 11.07 -11.12 -8.05
CA ASN A 2 11.59 -10.04 -7.19
C ASN A 2 13.09 -9.81 -7.37
N HIS A 3 13.90 -10.87 -7.33
CA HIS A 3 15.36 -10.77 -7.52
C HIS A 3 15.75 -10.19 -8.89
N SER A 4 15.05 -10.60 -9.96
CA SER A 4 15.29 -10.04 -11.31
C SER A 4 14.86 -8.57 -11.40
N ALA A 5 13.76 -8.19 -10.74
CA ALA A 5 13.33 -6.80 -10.66
C ALA A 5 14.34 -5.93 -9.91
N ASP A 6 14.92 -6.45 -8.82
CA ASP A 6 15.92 -5.72 -8.01
C ASP A 6 17.26 -5.52 -8.69
N GLN A 7 17.52 -6.23 -9.81
CA GLN A 7 18.76 -6.15 -10.57
C GLN A 7 18.64 -5.39 -11.89
N ALA A 8 17.43 -5.06 -12.31
CA ALA A 8 17.18 -4.34 -13.56
C ALA A 8 17.18 -2.83 -13.30
N ASP A 9 17.97 -2.09 -14.08
CA ASP A 9 18.14 -0.64 -13.88
C ASP A 9 16.89 0.18 -14.22
N ASP A 10 16.00 -0.37 -15.06
CA ASP A 10 14.77 0.30 -15.50
C ASP A 10 13.51 -0.21 -14.77
N VAL A 11 13.67 -1.01 -13.73
CA VAL A 11 12.58 -1.57 -12.92
C VAL A 11 12.66 -1.08 -11.49
N LEU A 12 11.57 -0.51 -11.00
CA LEU A 12 11.44 -0.16 -9.58
C LEU A 12 10.46 -1.12 -8.90
N ARG A 13 10.88 -1.77 -7.84
CA ARG A 13 10.02 -2.64 -7.04
C ARG A 13 9.62 -1.97 -5.74
N ILE A 14 8.32 -1.96 -5.48
CA ILE A 14 7.74 -1.52 -4.21
C ILE A 14 6.97 -2.65 -3.54
N SER A 15 6.87 -2.58 -2.22
CA SER A 15 6.02 -3.41 -1.39
C SER A 15 4.97 -2.52 -0.75
N MET A 16 3.70 -2.82 -0.94
CA MET A 16 2.62 -1.99 -0.45
C MET A 16 1.62 -2.81 0.36
N ASP A 17 1.17 -2.26 1.48
CA ASP A 17 0.18 -2.89 2.35
C ASP A 17 -0.56 -1.86 3.20
N ALA A 18 -1.73 -2.27 3.72
CA ALA A 18 -2.50 -1.54 4.72
C ALA A 18 -2.42 -2.28 6.05
N LYS A 19 -1.78 -1.65 7.05
CA LYS A 19 -1.73 -2.19 8.42
C LYS A 19 -3.13 -2.25 9.04
N ALA A 20 -3.28 -3.09 10.05
CA ALA A 20 -4.49 -3.11 10.88
C ALA A 20 -4.83 -1.73 11.43
N ILE A 21 -6.13 -1.46 11.55
CA ILE A 21 -6.67 -0.20 12.06
C ILE A 21 -6.11 0.09 13.46
N VAL A 22 -5.60 1.29 13.64
CA VAL A 22 -5.14 1.82 14.93
C VAL A 22 -6.29 2.57 15.58
N LYS A 23 -6.71 2.12 16.74
CA LYS A 23 -7.65 2.85 17.60
C LYS A 23 -6.90 4.02 18.26
N VAL A 24 -7.44 5.23 18.12
CA VAL A 24 -6.93 6.44 18.76
C VAL A 24 -7.64 6.63 20.10
N GLY A 25 -6.87 6.79 21.16
CA GLY A 25 -7.39 6.92 22.52
C GLY A 25 -6.49 6.25 23.57
N PRO A 26 -6.88 6.26 24.84
CA PRO A 26 -6.11 5.71 25.96
C PRO A 26 -6.18 4.16 25.99
N PHE A 27 -5.94 3.52 24.86
CA PHE A 27 -5.95 2.06 24.76
C PHE A 27 -4.59 1.47 25.10
N ALA A 28 -4.62 0.36 25.86
CA ALA A 28 -3.41 -0.38 26.16
C ALA A 28 -2.77 -0.92 24.87
N ARG A 29 -1.47 -0.66 24.74
CA ARG A 29 -0.61 -1.29 23.74
C ARG A 29 0.42 -2.14 24.45
N GLY A 30 0.94 -3.17 23.82
CA GLY A 30 1.97 -4.01 24.41
C GLY A 30 3.14 -3.20 24.99
N GLY A 31 3.91 -3.80 25.88
CA GLY A 31 5.05 -3.16 26.52
C GLY A 31 4.73 -2.48 27.86
N LYS A 32 5.71 -1.72 28.37
CA LYS A 32 5.58 -0.96 29.62
C LYS A 32 5.68 0.52 29.31
N SER A 33 4.66 1.29 29.70
CA SER A 33 4.72 2.75 29.64
C SER A 33 5.72 3.27 30.66
N ARG A 34 6.46 4.34 30.30
CA ARG A 34 7.31 5.08 31.24
C ARG A 34 6.52 6.06 32.10
N VAL A 35 5.29 6.29 31.77
CA VAL A 35 4.36 7.16 32.48
C VAL A 35 3.20 6.30 32.98
N GLN A 36 2.77 6.54 34.22
CA GLN A 36 1.59 5.85 34.74
C GLN A 36 0.36 6.39 34.04
N VAL A 37 -0.24 5.56 33.20
CA VAL A 37 -1.43 5.88 32.40
C VAL A 37 -2.49 4.85 32.72
N GLU A 38 -3.69 5.30 33.05
CA GLU A 38 -4.87 4.44 33.11
C GLU A 38 -5.29 4.10 31.68
N ALA A 39 -5.10 2.84 31.27
CA ALA A 39 -5.56 2.36 29.98
C ALA A 39 -7.03 1.96 30.08
N THR A 40 -7.81 2.39 29.12
CA THR A 40 -9.22 1.99 28.96
C THR A 40 -9.31 0.55 28.40
N ASP A 41 -10.31 -0.19 28.82
CA ASP A 41 -10.56 -1.55 28.33
C ASP A 41 -10.89 -1.55 26.82
N HIS A 42 -10.62 -2.67 26.15
CA HIS A 42 -10.77 -2.82 24.71
C HIS A 42 -12.22 -2.64 24.18
N ASP A 43 -13.22 -2.67 25.06
CA ASP A 43 -14.64 -2.56 24.72
C ASP A 43 -15.10 -1.11 24.47
N PHE A 44 -14.28 -0.12 24.78
CA PHE A 44 -14.63 1.28 24.53
C PHE A 44 -14.45 1.62 23.03
N GLN A 45 -15.42 2.38 22.51
CA GLN A 45 -15.35 2.90 21.14
C GLN A 45 -14.26 3.97 21.05
N PRO A 46 -13.34 3.89 20.09
CA PRO A 46 -12.33 4.93 19.91
C PRO A 46 -12.97 6.22 19.38
N GLU A 47 -12.44 7.36 19.80
CA GLU A 47 -12.88 8.67 19.29
C GLU A 47 -12.53 8.84 17.80
N ALA A 48 -11.44 8.23 17.37
CA ALA A 48 -10.98 8.20 15.99
C ALA A 48 -10.22 6.90 15.69
N THR A 49 -10.04 6.63 14.41
CA THR A 49 -9.21 5.54 13.92
C THR A 49 -8.27 6.02 12.83
N VAL A 50 -7.09 5.41 12.76
CA VAL A 50 -6.13 5.63 11.67
C VAL A 50 -5.74 4.28 11.09
N THR A 51 -5.79 4.16 9.76
CA THR A 51 -5.25 2.99 9.06
C THR A 51 -3.95 3.40 8.37
N PRO A 52 -2.79 2.94 8.82
CA PRO A 52 -1.54 3.17 8.10
C PRO A 52 -1.53 2.40 6.79
N VAL A 53 -1.36 3.09 5.67
CA VAL A 53 -1.09 2.52 4.36
C VAL A 53 0.35 2.84 4.02
N GLY A 54 1.15 1.82 3.74
CA GLY A 54 2.57 1.99 3.49
C GLY A 54 2.99 1.61 2.08
N ILE A 55 4.02 2.31 1.60
CA ILE A 55 4.78 1.98 0.40
C ILE A 55 6.24 1.89 0.81
N PHE A 56 6.83 0.73 0.64
CA PHE A 56 8.22 0.45 0.99
C PHE A 56 9.02 0.12 -0.26
N LEU A 57 10.20 0.72 -0.39
CA LEU A 57 11.17 0.47 -1.46
C LEU A 57 12.27 -0.45 -0.91
N PRO A 58 12.18 -1.77 -1.13
CA PRO A 58 13.07 -2.72 -0.45
C PRO A 58 14.56 -2.60 -0.80
N THR A 59 14.88 -2.10 -1.99
CA THR A 59 16.26 -1.92 -2.45
C THR A 59 16.91 -0.64 -1.93
N LEU A 60 16.10 0.29 -1.40
CA LEU A 60 16.54 1.62 -0.95
C LEU A 60 16.29 1.84 0.54
N ASP A 61 15.65 0.89 1.22
CA ASP A 61 15.26 0.99 2.63
C ASP A 61 14.36 2.22 2.94
N GLU A 62 13.61 2.70 1.94
CA GLU A 62 12.75 3.86 2.08
C GLU A 62 11.30 3.45 2.34
N LEU A 63 10.71 4.05 3.35
CA LEU A 63 9.32 3.80 3.75
C LEU A 63 8.50 5.08 3.73
N PHE A 64 7.35 5.03 3.05
CA PHE A 64 6.32 6.06 3.04
C PHE A 64 5.09 5.53 3.76
N VAL A 65 4.54 6.28 4.70
CA VAL A 65 3.36 5.88 5.49
C VAL A 65 2.31 6.97 5.39
N TYR A 66 1.12 6.58 4.97
CA TYR A 66 -0.05 7.43 4.88
C TYR A 66 -1.05 7.04 5.97
N GLY A 67 -1.29 7.93 6.92
CA GLY A 67 -2.30 7.74 7.97
C GLY A 67 -3.69 8.06 7.43
N ILE A 68 -4.48 7.04 7.10
CA ILE A 68 -5.82 7.20 6.53
C ILE A 68 -6.85 7.27 7.65
N THR A 69 -7.64 8.35 7.71
CA THR A 69 -8.70 8.54 8.71
C THR A 69 -10.08 8.07 8.23
N SER A 70 -10.20 7.77 6.95
CA SER A 70 -11.41 7.23 6.33
C SER A 70 -11.27 5.73 6.04
N LYS A 71 -12.24 5.16 5.34
CA LYS A 71 -12.17 3.76 4.91
C LYS A 71 -11.14 3.60 3.78
N VAL A 72 -10.25 2.63 3.92
CA VAL A 72 -9.31 2.25 2.85
C VAL A 72 -10.08 1.52 1.76
N THR A 73 -10.14 2.11 0.57
CA THR A 73 -10.80 1.57 -0.62
C THR A 73 -9.80 1.39 -1.75
N SER A 74 -10.22 0.78 -2.87
CA SER A 74 -9.40 0.67 -4.08
C SER A 74 -8.90 2.04 -4.55
N ASP A 75 -9.77 3.05 -4.56
CA ASP A 75 -9.42 4.43 -4.94
C ASP A 75 -8.38 5.02 -3.99
N CYS A 76 -8.60 4.87 -2.68
CA CYS A 76 -7.64 5.31 -1.67
C CYS A 76 -6.26 4.70 -1.91
N LEU A 77 -6.18 3.41 -2.17
CA LEU A 77 -4.91 2.71 -2.39
C LEU A 77 -4.19 3.21 -3.65
N VAL A 78 -4.90 3.40 -4.76
CA VAL A 78 -4.28 3.89 -6.00
C VAL A 78 -3.91 5.37 -5.88
N ASP A 79 -4.71 6.20 -5.20
CA ASP A 79 -4.33 7.57 -4.92
C ASP A 79 -3.03 7.67 -4.10
N ARG A 80 -2.75 6.69 -3.22
CA ARG A 80 -1.46 6.65 -2.51
C ARG A 80 -0.31 6.32 -3.44
N ILE A 81 -0.53 5.42 -4.41
CA ILE A 81 0.48 5.13 -5.46
C ILE A 81 0.73 6.39 -6.31
N VAL A 82 -0.35 7.08 -6.72
CA VAL A 82 -0.24 8.34 -7.49
C VAL A 82 0.53 9.40 -6.70
N GLN A 83 0.13 9.68 -5.46
CA GLN A 83 0.76 10.69 -4.61
C GLN A 83 2.24 10.38 -4.38
N TRP A 84 2.54 9.13 -4.05
CA TRP A 84 3.92 8.68 -3.88
C TRP A 84 4.72 8.85 -5.18
N TRP A 85 4.18 8.39 -6.31
CA TRP A 85 4.87 8.48 -7.61
C TRP A 85 5.16 9.92 -8.00
N GLU A 86 4.20 10.83 -7.83
CA GLU A 86 4.41 12.27 -8.07
C GLU A 86 5.55 12.86 -7.22
N THR A 87 5.74 12.35 -6.01
CA THR A 87 6.83 12.80 -5.12
C THR A 87 8.20 12.31 -5.57
N VAL A 88 8.28 11.11 -6.18
CA VAL A 88 9.57 10.45 -6.45
C VAL A 88 9.92 10.34 -7.94
N ARG A 89 8.98 10.56 -8.86
CA ARG A 89 9.13 10.28 -10.30
C ARG A 89 10.34 10.97 -10.96
N GLU A 90 10.71 12.16 -10.53
CA GLU A 90 11.88 12.86 -11.10
C GLU A 90 13.18 12.10 -10.80
N ARG A 91 13.29 11.53 -9.59
CA ARG A 91 14.42 10.69 -9.19
C ARG A 91 14.44 9.36 -9.98
N PHE A 92 13.27 8.88 -10.37
CA PHE A 92 13.07 7.62 -11.07
C PHE A 92 12.65 7.78 -12.55
N ALA A 93 13.07 8.87 -13.19
CA ALA A 93 12.70 9.17 -14.59
C ALA A 93 13.17 8.11 -15.61
N HIS A 94 14.15 7.28 -15.26
CA HIS A 94 14.66 6.17 -16.08
C HIS A 94 13.84 4.89 -15.95
N ILE A 95 12.94 4.81 -14.96
CA ILE A 95 12.15 3.60 -14.70
C ILE A 95 11.03 3.48 -15.73
N THR A 96 10.96 2.32 -16.37
CA THR A 96 9.91 1.96 -17.33
C THR A 96 8.89 0.99 -16.76
N THR A 97 9.24 0.28 -15.69
CA THR A 97 8.38 -0.74 -15.07
C THR A 97 8.34 -0.58 -13.55
N LEU A 98 7.14 -0.52 -13.01
CA LEU A 98 6.87 -0.54 -11.57
C LEU A 98 6.34 -1.93 -11.16
N VAL A 99 7.07 -2.65 -10.34
CA VAL A 99 6.64 -3.92 -9.74
C VAL A 99 6.05 -3.64 -8.37
N ILE A 100 4.79 -4.01 -8.15
CA ILE A 100 4.09 -3.80 -6.88
C ILE A 100 3.84 -5.15 -6.21
N ASN A 101 4.55 -5.40 -5.12
CA ASN A 101 4.29 -6.54 -4.26
C ASN A 101 3.14 -6.22 -3.29
N ARG A 102 2.16 -7.11 -3.20
CA ARG A 102 0.96 -6.94 -2.37
C ARG A 102 0.45 -8.26 -1.81
N ASP A 103 -0.37 -8.15 -0.77
CA ASP A 103 -1.30 -9.19 -0.41
C ASP A 103 -2.53 -9.19 -1.36
N ASN A 104 -3.34 -10.25 -1.32
CA ASN A 104 -4.53 -10.38 -2.15
C ASN A 104 -5.79 -10.01 -1.35
N GLY A 105 -5.78 -8.81 -0.77
CA GLY A 105 -6.84 -8.30 0.11
C GLY A 105 -8.13 -7.90 -0.64
N PRO A 106 -9.23 -7.63 0.08
CA PRO A 106 -10.55 -7.39 -0.52
C PRO A 106 -10.63 -6.16 -1.42
N GLU A 107 -9.83 -5.12 -1.17
CA GLU A 107 -9.86 -3.87 -1.92
C GLU A 107 -8.82 -3.81 -3.05
N ASN A 108 -7.94 -4.78 -3.15
CA ASN A 108 -6.80 -4.75 -4.06
C ASN A 108 -6.51 -6.08 -4.77
N HIS A 109 -7.34 -7.10 -4.59
CA HIS A 109 -7.12 -8.41 -5.23
C HIS A 109 -7.20 -8.30 -6.76
N SER A 110 -6.58 -9.27 -7.45
CA SER A 110 -6.40 -9.26 -8.90
C SER A 110 -7.69 -9.23 -9.74
N ARG A 111 -8.85 -9.40 -9.12
CA ARG A 111 -10.19 -9.30 -9.73
C ARG A 111 -11.00 -8.11 -9.22
N ARG A 112 -10.41 -7.22 -8.40
CA ARG A 112 -11.11 -6.03 -7.93
C ARG A 112 -11.19 -5.01 -9.05
N THR A 113 -12.38 -4.87 -9.64
CA THR A 113 -12.60 -4.12 -10.87
C THR A 113 -12.15 -2.66 -10.77
N GLN A 114 -12.53 -1.98 -9.68
CA GLN A 114 -12.14 -0.59 -9.44
C GLN A 114 -10.63 -0.42 -9.30
N PHE A 115 -9.96 -1.33 -8.60
CA PHE A 115 -8.51 -1.28 -8.45
C PHE A 115 -7.78 -1.45 -9.80
N MET A 116 -8.22 -2.41 -10.62
CA MET A 116 -7.64 -2.64 -11.95
C MET A 116 -7.84 -1.43 -12.87
N GLN A 117 -9.05 -0.86 -12.92
CA GLN A 117 -9.31 0.34 -13.72
C GLN A 117 -8.36 1.48 -13.35
N ARG A 118 -8.26 1.78 -12.06
CA ARG A 118 -7.43 2.87 -11.57
C ARG A 118 -5.95 2.67 -11.87
N LEU A 119 -5.47 1.42 -11.85
CA LEU A 119 -4.09 1.12 -12.25
C LEU A 119 -3.87 1.25 -13.76
N VAL A 120 -4.85 0.89 -14.59
CA VAL A 120 -4.79 1.15 -16.04
C VAL A 120 -4.74 2.66 -16.32
N GLU A 121 -5.51 3.46 -15.58
CA GLU A 121 -5.44 4.92 -15.65
C GLU A 121 -4.06 5.45 -15.24
N PHE A 122 -3.47 4.92 -14.16
CA PHE A 122 -2.10 5.25 -13.73
C PHE A 122 -1.07 4.93 -14.83
N VAL A 123 -1.11 3.72 -15.42
CA VAL A 123 -0.22 3.31 -16.52
C VAL A 123 -0.30 4.27 -17.70
N ARG A 124 -1.52 4.67 -18.08
CA ARG A 124 -1.75 5.61 -19.18
C ARG A 124 -1.26 7.02 -18.86
N GLN A 125 -1.48 7.48 -17.65
CA GLN A 125 -1.10 8.84 -17.22
C GLN A 125 0.41 9.01 -17.15
N TYR A 126 1.11 8.00 -16.61
CA TYR A 126 2.56 8.11 -16.34
C TYR A 126 3.43 7.40 -17.36
N HIS A 127 2.84 6.71 -18.34
CA HIS A 127 3.55 5.98 -19.38
C HIS A 127 4.52 4.92 -18.83
N ILE A 128 4.14 4.28 -17.73
CA ILE A 128 4.93 3.28 -17.03
C ILE A 128 4.17 1.96 -16.94
N ARG A 129 4.83 0.85 -17.27
CA ARG A 129 4.27 -0.50 -17.08
C ARG A 129 4.09 -0.79 -15.60
N VAL A 130 3.00 -1.46 -15.22
CA VAL A 130 2.78 -1.93 -13.86
C VAL A 130 2.66 -3.44 -13.82
N GLN A 131 3.42 -4.08 -12.95
CA GLN A 131 3.33 -5.51 -12.68
C GLN A 131 2.92 -5.74 -11.23
N LEU A 132 1.76 -6.35 -11.03
CA LEU A 132 1.27 -6.74 -9.71
C LEU A 132 1.71 -8.16 -9.38
N ALA A 133 2.41 -8.31 -8.28
CA ALA A 133 2.82 -9.59 -7.74
C ALA A 133 2.19 -9.82 -6.37
N TYR A 134 1.25 -10.75 -6.30
CA TYR A 134 0.49 -11.04 -5.09
C TYR A 134 1.09 -12.21 -4.32
N TYR A 135 1.17 -12.05 -3.01
CA TYR A 135 1.51 -13.15 -2.11
C TYR A 135 0.28 -14.04 -1.85
N PRO A 136 0.44 -15.37 -1.87
CA PRO A 136 -0.63 -16.28 -1.49
C PRO A 136 -1.08 -16.06 -0.04
N PRO A 137 -2.33 -16.47 0.32
CA PRO A 137 -2.79 -16.46 1.69
C PRO A 137 -1.80 -17.18 2.62
N TYR A 138 -1.65 -16.67 3.83
CA TYR A 138 -0.68 -17.14 4.85
C TYR A 138 0.79 -16.92 4.50
N HIS A 139 1.09 -16.29 3.35
CA HIS A 139 2.44 -15.94 2.92
C HIS A 139 2.69 -14.42 2.93
N SER A 140 1.77 -13.62 3.44
CA SER A 140 1.92 -12.15 3.58
C SER A 140 3.20 -11.75 4.34
N LYS A 141 3.64 -12.59 5.30
CA LYS A 141 4.92 -12.41 6.02
C LYS A 141 6.15 -12.27 5.11
N TYR A 142 6.06 -12.70 3.86
CA TYR A 142 7.11 -12.52 2.86
C TYR A 142 7.00 -11.19 2.11
N ASN A 143 5.89 -10.45 2.29
CA ASN A 143 5.79 -9.09 1.78
C ASN A 143 6.73 -8.20 2.60
N PRO A 144 7.76 -7.57 2.00
CA PRO A 144 8.80 -6.87 2.75
C PRO A 144 8.28 -5.84 3.75
N ILE A 145 7.21 -5.14 3.42
CA ILE A 145 6.60 -4.10 4.29
C ILE A 145 6.07 -4.65 5.62
N GLU A 146 5.72 -5.93 5.69
CA GLU A 146 5.26 -6.55 6.94
C GLU A 146 6.31 -6.47 8.05
N ARG A 147 7.59 -6.50 7.69
CA ARG A 147 8.69 -6.30 8.64
C ARG A 147 8.72 -4.86 9.17
N CYS A 148 8.41 -3.89 8.31
CA CYS A 148 8.29 -2.49 8.73
C CYS A 148 7.14 -2.32 9.72
N TRP A 149 6.01 -3.01 9.49
CA TRP A 149 4.88 -3.02 10.42
C TRP A 149 5.25 -3.64 11.79
N GLY A 150 6.03 -4.70 11.80
CA GLY A 150 6.52 -5.30 13.04
C GLY A 150 7.41 -4.34 13.85
N ILE A 151 8.28 -3.60 13.17
CA ILE A 151 9.12 -2.57 13.81
C ILE A 151 8.26 -1.41 14.32
N LEU A 152 7.30 -0.94 13.52
CA LEU A 152 6.39 0.14 13.92
C LEU A 152 5.57 -0.27 15.15
N GLU A 153 5.05 -1.50 15.21
CA GLU A 153 4.31 -1.98 16.36
C GLU A 153 5.17 -2.01 17.61
N ASN A 154 6.40 -2.51 17.50
CA ASN A 154 7.37 -2.50 18.61
C ASN A 154 7.73 -1.07 19.04
N HIS A 155 7.82 -0.14 18.09
CA HIS A 155 8.10 1.26 18.37
C HIS A 155 6.96 1.96 19.11
N TRP A 156 5.72 1.53 18.86
CA TRP A 156 4.54 2.01 19.57
C TRP A 156 4.32 1.36 20.95
N ASN A 157 5.04 0.27 21.27
CA ASN A 157 4.90 -0.41 22.55
C ASN A 157 5.16 0.54 23.72
N GLY A 158 4.21 0.59 24.65
CA GLY A 158 4.25 1.49 25.81
C GLY A 158 3.95 2.96 25.49
N ALA A 159 3.68 3.31 24.23
CA ALA A 159 3.24 4.66 23.86
C ALA A 159 1.73 4.83 24.04
N LEU A 160 1.33 6.03 24.41
CA LEU A 160 -0.07 6.46 24.37
C LEU A 160 -0.38 7.10 23.03
N LEU A 161 -1.25 6.46 22.24
CA LEU A 161 -1.70 6.99 20.95
C LEU A 161 -3.08 7.61 21.11
N ASP A 162 -3.16 8.69 21.86
CA ASP A 162 -4.38 9.37 22.28
C ASP A 162 -4.91 10.37 21.25
N SER A 163 -4.14 10.68 20.24
CA SER A 163 -4.52 11.56 19.14
C SER A 163 -3.98 11.09 17.80
N ILE A 164 -4.57 11.55 16.70
CA ILE A 164 -4.05 11.28 15.35
C ILE A 164 -2.62 11.79 15.22
N GLU A 165 -2.37 12.98 15.76
CA GLU A 165 -1.04 13.60 15.79
C GLU A 165 -0.02 12.74 16.52
N ALA A 166 -0.39 12.11 17.65
CA ALA A 166 0.47 11.18 18.39
C ALA A 166 0.81 9.96 17.55
N VAL A 167 -0.18 9.34 16.85
CA VAL A 167 0.06 8.21 15.95
C VAL A 167 1.08 8.58 14.88
N LEU A 168 0.91 9.74 14.23
CA LEU A 168 1.81 10.19 13.17
C LEU A 168 3.19 10.58 13.70
N ALA A 169 3.26 11.28 14.84
CA ALA A 169 4.51 11.69 15.45
C ALA A 169 5.37 10.49 15.84
N PHE A 170 4.79 9.49 16.51
CA PHE A 170 5.48 8.25 16.82
C PHE A 170 5.86 7.46 15.56
N THR A 171 5.04 7.47 14.51
CA THR A 171 5.40 6.86 13.24
C THR A 171 6.61 7.54 12.60
N ARG A 172 6.70 8.88 12.64
CA ARG A 172 7.84 9.64 12.10
C ARG A 172 9.15 9.36 12.83
N THR A 173 9.10 8.99 14.10
CA THR A 173 10.30 8.75 14.90
C THR A 173 10.80 7.31 14.84
N MET A 174 10.07 6.39 14.23
CA MET A 174 10.59 5.06 13.95
C MET A 174 11.74 5.11 12.93
N THR A 175 12.54 4.06 12.87
CA THR A 175 13.57 3.90 11.84
C THR A 175 13.52 2.50 11.24
N TRP A 176 13.75 2.42 9.95
CA TRP A 176 14.08 1.21 9.23
C TRP A 176 15.51 1.33 8.72
N ASN A 177 16.40 0.42 9.15
CA ASN A 177 17.83 0.49 8.85
C ASN A 177 18.46 1.89 9.05
N GLY A 178 18.00 2.62 10.09
CA GLY A 178 18.47 3.97 10.40
C GLY A 178 17.76 5.09 9.62
N VAL A 179 16.88 4.78 8.67
CA VAL A 179 16.14 5.74 7.86
C VAL A 179 14.74 5.98 8.46
N HIS A 180 14.37 7.24 8.65
CA HIS A 180 13.01 7.60 9.08
C HIS A 180 12.02 7.52 7.93
N PRO A 181 10.77 7.08 8.15
CA PRO A 181 9.74 7.11 7.12
C PRO A 181 9.29 8.53 6.81
N VAL A 182 8.84 8.74 5.59
CA VAL A 182 8.02 9.89 5.21
C VAL A 182 6.58 9.60 5.65
N VAL A 183 5.98 10.47 6.47
CA VAL A 183 4.65 10.22 7.06
C VAL A 183 3.72 11.37 6.77
N GLU A 184 2.58 11.07 6.17
CA GLU A 184 1.54 12.03 5.80
C GLU A 184 0.17 11.62 6.34
N LEU A 185 -0.66 12.63 6.68
CA LEU A 185 -2.05 12.45 7.06
C LEU A 185 -2.93 12.54 5.82
N VAL A 186 -3.90 11.65 5.70
CA VAL A 186 -4.89 11.64 4.63
C VAL A 186 -6.30 11.68 5.23
N THR A 187 -6.97 12.79 5.05
CA THR A 187 -8.33 13.04 5.55
C THR A 187 -9.41 12.90 4.47
N THR A 188 -9.01 12.61 3.22
CA THR A 188 -9.93 12.40 2.11
C THR A 188 -10.87 11.23 2.39
N THR A 189 -12.17 11.45 2.21
CA THR A 189 -13.18 10.40 2.33
C THR A 189 -13.44 9.77 0.96
N TYR A 190 -13.45 8.45 0.92
CA TYR A 190 -13.65 7.69 -0.31
C TYR A 190 -15.01 6.98 -0.33
N GLN A 191 -15.62 6.94 -1.51
CA GLN A 191 -16.85 6.18 -1.72
C GLN A 191 -16.55 4.68 -1.61
N THR A 192 -17.38 3.98 -0.83
CA THR A 192 -17.26 2.52 -0.66
C THR A 192 -18.16 1.78 -1.66
N GLY A 193 -17.77 0.52 -1.96
CA GLY A 193 -18.61 -0.35 -2.80
C GLY A 193 -18.59 -0.03 -4.30
N VAL A 194 -17.70 0.86 -4.76
CA VAL A 194 -17.54 1.17 -6.18
C VAL A 194 -17.16 -0.09 -6.95
N LYS A 195 -17.91 -0.40 -8.02
CA LYS A 195 -17.68 -1.53 -8.92
C LYS A 195 -17.95 -1.10 -10.35
N LEU A 196 -17.20 -1.64 -11.27
CA LEU A 196 -17.47 -1.46 -12.69
C LEU A 196 -18.64 -2.32 -13.17
N THR A 197 -19.32 -1.87 -14.22
CA THR A 197 -20.20 -2.74 -15.00
C THR A 197 -19.38 -3.82 -15.70
N LYS A 198 -20.04 -4.87 -16.16
CA LYS A 198 -19.38 -5.95 -16.90
C LYS A 198 -18.68 -5.42 -18.13
N GLU A 199 -19.37 -4.62 -18.94
CA GLU A 199 -18.85 -4.04 -20.19
C GLU A 199 -17.65 -3.10 -19.93
N ALA A 200 -17.66 -2.37 -18.83
CA ALA A 200 -16.52 -1.54 -18.44
C ALA A 200 -15.33 -2.42 -18.01
N MET A 201 -15.60 -3.51 -17.27
CA MET A 201 -14.55 -4.43 -16.85
C MET A 201 -13.94 -5.19 -18.03
N ASP A 202 -14.75 -5.61 -19.02
CA ASP A 202 -14.24 -6.28 -20.21
C ASP A 202 -13.24 -5.38 -20.98
N ARG A 203 -13.50 -4.07 -21.03
CA ARG A 203 -12.56 -3.09 -21.62
C ARG A 203 -11.28 -2.91 -20.80
N VAL A 204 -11.35 -3.02 -19.49
CA VAL A 204 -10.17 -3.00 -18.61
C VAL A 204 -9.37 -4.28 -18.78
N GLU A 205 -10.05 -5.44 -18.77
CA GLU A 205 -9.42 -6.76 -18.87
C GLU A 205 -8.66 -6.92 -20.20
N ALA A 206 -9.17 -6.33 -21.29
CA ALA A 206 -8.47 -6.31 -22.58
C ALA A 206 -7.10 -5.57 -22.56
N GLN A 207 -6.81 -4.83 -21.50
CA GLN A 207 -5.54 -4.11 -21.30
C GLN A 207 -4.63 -4.78 -20.28
N LEU A 208 -5.08 -5.88 -19.67
CA LEU A 208 -4.33 -6.64 -18.70
C LEU A 208 -3.78 -7.91 -19.37
N GLN A 209 -2.60 -8.31 -18.94
CA GLN A 209 -2.05 -9.62 -19.29
C GLN A 209 -1.96 -10.45 -18.01
N ARG A 210 -2.52 -11.66 -18.06
CA ARG A 210 -2.48 -12.61 -16.96
C ARG A 210 -1.71 -13.83 -17.38
N LEU A 211 -0.77 -14.27 -16.53
CA LEU A 211 -0.01 -15.48 -16.82
C LEU A 211 -0.89 -16.72 -16.62
N PRO A 212 -0.91 -17.67 -17.56
CA PRO A 212 -1.60 -18.95 -17.41
C PRO A 212 -1.19 -19.62 -16.10
N HIS A 213 -2.18 -20.11 -15.35
CA HIS A 213 -2.06 -20.74 -14.02
C HIS A 213 -1.64 -19.79 -12.88
N LEU A 214 -1.36 -18.51 -13.16
CA LEU A 214 -1.01 -17.49 -12.16
C LEU A 214 -1.92 -16.26 -12.22
N GLU A 215 -3.10 -16.36 -12.84
CA GLU A 215 -4.00 -15.23 -13.10
C GLU A 215 -4.42 -14.47 -11.83
N LYS A 216 -4.41 -15.18 -10.69
CA LYS A 216 -4.73 -14.58 -9.38
C LYS A 216 -3.53 -13.92 -8.69
N TRP A 217 -2.32 -14.29 -9.11
CA TRP A 217 -1.09 -13.97 -8.40
C TRP A 217 -0.19 -13.02 -9.15
N PHE A 218 -0.41 -12.90 -10.46
CA PHE A 218 0.35 -12.00 -11.30
C PHE A 218 -0.56 -11.33 -12.33
N VAL A 219 -0.49 -10.00 -12.41
CA VAL A 219 -1.16 -9.18 -13.40
C VAL A 219 -0.16 -8.20 -13.99
N ASP A 220 -0.07 -8.16 -15.30
CA ASP A 220 0.76 -7.24 -16.03
C ASP A 220 -0.11 -6.21 -16.76
N ILE A 221 0.19 -4.94 -16.59
CA ILE A 221 -0.47 -3.81 -17.23
C ILE A 221 0.58 -3.12 -18.09
N PRO A 222 0.70 -3.51 -19.37
CA PRO A 222 1.76 -3.00 -20.24
C PRO A 222 1.55 -1.54 -20.65
N TYR A 223 2.66 -0.86 -20.96
CA TYR A 223 2.67 0.40 -21.67
C TYR A 223 3.71 0.32 -22.83
N PRO A 224 3.34 0.69 -24.04
CA PRO A 224 1.98 1.03 -24.50
C PRO A 224 0.99 -0.13 -24.33
N PRO A 225 -0.31 0.16 -24.24
CA PRO A 225 -1.32 -0.91 -24.16
C PRO A 225 -1.26 -1.80 -25.40
N PRO A 226 -1.66 -3.08 -25.32
CA PRO A 226 -1.69 -3.97 -26.46
C PRO A 226 -2.52 -3.35 -27.59
N THR A 227 -1.99 -3.32 -28.79
CA THR A 227 -2.75 -2.94 -29.96
C THR A 227 -3.72 -4.08 -30.30
N SER A 228 -4.98 -3.76 -30.60
CA SER A 228 -6.03 -4.74 -30.91
C SER A 228 -5.78 -5.59 -32.16
N TRP A 229 -4.54 -5.59 -32.67
CA TRP A 229 -4.13 -6.24 -33.93
C TRP A 229 -3.21 -7.45 -33.70
N ASP A 230 -2.83 -7.76 -32.43
CA ASP A 230 -1.93 -8.86 -32.10
C ASP A 230 -2.66 -10.12 -31.58
N THR A 231 -3.91 -10.35 -32.06
CA THR A 231 -4.68 -11.59 -31.80
C THR A 231 -4.89 -12.41 -33.07
#